data_4adf9f03064501241c0c977ce0c34ad3
#
_entry.id   4adf9f03064501241c0c977ce0c34ad3
#
_cell.length_a   1.000
_cell.length_b   1.000
_cell.length_c   1.000
_cell.angle_alpha   90.00
_cell.angle_beta   90.00
_cell.angle_gamma   90.00
#
_symmetry.space_group_name_H-M   'P 1'
#
loop_
_entity.id
_entity.type
_entity.pdbx_description
1 polymer ?
#
loop_
_entity_poly.entity_id
_entity_poly.type
_entity_poly.pdbx_seq_one_letter_code
_entity_poly.pdbx_strand_id
1 'polypeptide(L)'
;MRLNIGHIKGQELERPMPSAIVRNLERRAAQEAVDAAVAVLDLNFEQLADTLQVDRRTVYRYRKRQTVPTPEVRRRFDMLREIIQLLEEIFAKPEDRHEWMYRSVPLLRGRRPIDLMLKAELEPIVEILAGYQAGAHI
;
A
#
# COMPACT_ATOMS: atom_id res chain seq x y z
N MET A 1 -27.89 -8.77 40.87
CA MET A 1 -26.95 -8.92 40.45
C MET A 1 -26.69 -9.34 39.15
N ARG A 2 -27.17 -9.32 38.27
CA ARG A 2 -26.98 -9.81 37.10
C ARG A 2 -26.38 -8.91 36.13
N LEU A 3 -26.44 -7.76 36.31
CA LEU A 3 -26.14 -6.93 35.37
C LEU A 3 -24.82 -6.84 34.88
N ASN A 4 -23.88 -7.23 35.48
CA ASN A 4 -22.54 -6.95 35.06
C ASN A 4 -21.97 -7.92 34.07
N ILE A 5 -22.55 -9.05 33.87
CA ILE A 5 -22.01 -10.02 32.95
C ILE A 5 -21.99 -9.53 31.51
N GLY A 6 -23.07 -9.01 31.03
CA GLY A 6 -23.12 -8.47 29.68
C GLY A 6 -22.26 -7.25 29.52
N HIS A 7 -22.21 -6.41 30.54
CA HIS A 7 -21.41 -5.22 30.50
C HIS A 7 -19.90 -5.53 30.46
N ILE A 8 -19.47 -6.52 31.22
CA ILE A 8 -18.08 -6.93 31.23
C ILE A 8 -17.67 -7.50 29.87
N LYS A 9 -18.52 -8.29 29.26
CA LYS A 9 -18.24 -8.82 27.94
C LYS A 9 -18.12 -7.71 26.91
N GLY A 10 -18.96 -6.73 26.98
CA GLY A 10 -18.87 -5.60 26.07
C GLY A 10 -17.56 -4.83 26.22
N GLN A 11 -17.13 -4.63 27.46
CA GLN A 11 -15.87 -3.96 27.71
C GLN A 11 -14.69 -4.76 27.20
N GLU A 12 -14.71 -6.08 27.32
CA GLU A 12 -13.62 -6.91 26.81
C GLU A 12 -13.56 -6.88 25.29
N LEU A 13 -14.70 -6.91 24.63
CA LEU A 13 -14.73 -6.86 23.17
C LEU A 13 -14.30 -5.51 22.63
N GLU A 14 -14.47 -4.45 23.38
CA GLU A 14 -14.08 -3.13 22.98
C GLU A 14 -12.64 -2.77 23.38
N ARG A 15 -12.00 -3.63 24.13
CA ARG A 15 -10.64 -3.38 24.59
C ARG A 15 -9.68 -3.34 23.41
N PRO A 16 -8.86 -2.28 23.27
CA PRO A 16 -7.90 -2.23 22.20
C PRO A 16 -6.81 -3.29 22.36
N MET A 17 -6.22 -3.70 21.24
CA MET A 17 -5.11 -4.64 21.28
C MET A 17 -3.91 -4.02 21.98
N PRO A 18 -3.08 -4.84 22.67
CA PRO A 18 -1.83 -4.35 23.25
C PRO A 18 -0.93 -3.69 22.20
N SER A 19 -0.29 -2.60 22.61
CA SER A 19 0.56 -1.83 21.70
C SER A 19 1.66 -2.66 21.04
N ALA A 20 2.22 -3.63 21.76
CA ALA A 20 3.26 -4.48 21.20
C ALA A 20 2.74 -5.33 20.04
N ILE A 21 1.51 -5.86 20.16
CA ILE A 21 0.89 -6.63 19.10
C ILE A 21 0.61 -5.75 17.90
N VAL A 22 0.06 -4.57 18.11
CA VAL A 22 -0.24 -3.63 17.03
C VAL A 22 1.04 -3.27 16.28
N ARG A 23 2.12 -2.95 16.99
CA ARG A 23 3.39 -2.62 16.36
C ARG A 23 3.96 -3.79 15.55
N ASN A 24 3.83 -5.01 16.06
CA ASN A 24 4.29 -6.18 15.33
C ASN A 24 3.49 -6.41 14.05
N LEU A 25 2.18 -6.20 14.10
CA LEU A 25 1.33 -6.29 12.91
C LEU A 25 1.71 -5.20 11.89
N GLU A 26 1.99 -4.00 12.36
CA GLU A 26 2.40 -2.91 11.47
C GLU A 26 3.77 -3.18 10.83
N ARG A 27 4.71 -3.75 11.56
CA ARG A 27 6.01 -4.13 11.01
C ARG A 27 5.87 -5.21 9.93
N ARG A 28 5.03 -6.20 10.20
CA ARG A 28 4.75 -7.26 9.24
C ARG A 28 4.07 -6.72 7.99
N ALA A 29 3.08 -5.86 8.17
CA ALA A 29 2.37 -5.26 7.05
C ALA A 29 3.30 -4.42 6.17
N ALA A 30 4.21 -3.66 6.77
CA ALA A 30 5.19 -2.89 6.02
C ALA A 30 6.14 -3.79 5.24
N GLN A 31 6.63 -4.87 5.86
CA GLN A 31 7.48 -5.84 5.18
C GLN A 31 6.77 -6.45 3.97
N GLU A 32 5.55 -6.91 4.18
CA GLU A 32 4.77 -7.53 3.11
C GLU A 32 4.51 -6.57 1.95
N ALA A 33 4.26 -5.30 2.26
CA ALA A 33 4.05 -4.28 1.24
C ALA A 33 5.33 -3.99 0.45
N VAL A 34 6.48 -3.95 1.10
CA VAL A 34 7.77 -3.79 0.41
C VAL A 34 8.01 -4.98 -0.52
N ASP A 35 7.82 -6.20 -0.02
CA ASP A 35 8.02 -7.40 -0.81
C ASP A 35 7.06 -7.45 -2.01
N ALA A 36 5.81 -7.08 -1.82
CA ALA A 36 4.82 -7.04 -2.90
C ALA A 36 5.17 -5.98 -3.95
N ALA A 37 5.63 -4.82 -3.54
CA ALA A 37 6.02 -3.77 -4.47
C ALA A 37 7.20 -4.20 -5.34
N VAL A 38 8.16 -4.90 -4.76
CA VAL A 38 9.28 -5.45 -5.52
C VAL A 38 8.80 -6.53 -6.49
N ALA A 39 7.96 -7.45 -6.01
CA ALA A 39 7.52 -8.59 -6.81
C ALA A 39 6.54 -8.22 -7.92
N VAL A 40 5.57 -7.35 -7.63
CA VAL A 40 4.49 -7.04 -8.57
C VAL A 40 4.79 -5.82 -9.42
N LEU A 41 5.37 -4.77 -8.84
CA LEU A 41 5.65 -3.52 -9.55
C LEU A 41 7.09 -3.42 -10.05
N ASP A 42 7.93 -4.40 -9.70
CA ASP A 42 9.34 -4.42 -10.10
C ASP A 42 10.09 -3.15 -9.66
N LEU A 43 9.73 -2.61 -8.50
CA LEU A 43 10.40 -1.44 -7.95
C LEU A 43 11.64 -1.84 -7.19
N ASN A 44 12.71 -1.08 -7.35
CA ASN A 44 13.89 -1.24 -6.50
C ASN A 44 13.71 -0.42 -5.23
N PHE A 45 14.63 -0.53 -4.27
CA PHE A 45 14.51 0.13 -2.98
C PHE A 45 14.62 1.66 -3.07
N GLU A 46 15.37 2.16 -4.04
CA GLU A 46 15.45 3.59 -4.25
C GLU A 46 14.11 4.15 -4.76
N GLN A 47 13.49 3.45 -5.69
CA GLN A 47 12.16 3.81 -6.18
C GLN A 47 11.10 3.72 -5.08
N LEU A 48 11.19 2.69 -4.24
CA LEU A 48 10.30 2.58 -3.09
C LEU A 48 10.51 3.72 -2.08
N ALA A 49 11.75 4.10 -1.85
CA ALA A 49 12.06 5.23 -0.98
C ALA A 49 11.40 6.52 -1.50
N ASP A 50 11.47 6.76 -2.81
CA ASP A 50 10.82 7.91 -3.43
C ASP A 50 9.29 7.81 -3.31
N THR A 51 8.73 6.65 -3.58
CA THR A 51 7.29 6.41 -3.48
C THR A 51 6.75 6.65 -2.08
N LEU A 52 7.50 6.22 -1.07
CA LEU A 52 7.11 6.35 0.33
C LEU A 52 7.57 7.65 0.97
N GLN A 53 8.43 8.42 0.30
CA GLN A 53 9.03 9.64 0.82
C GLN A 53 9.82 9.38 2.10
N VAL A 54 10.64 8.34 2.06
CA VAL A 54 11.58 7.99 3.12
C VAL A 54 12.94 7.76 2.48
N ASP A 55 13.98 7.60 3.29
CA ASP A 55 15.28 7.26 2.74
C ASP A 55 15.38 5.75 2.47
N ARG A 56 16.36 5.37 1.67
CA ARG A 56 16.56 3.98 1.30
C ARG A 56 16.82 3.07 2.49
N ARG A 57 17.54 3.59 3.49
CA ARG A 57 17.81 2.85 4.73
C ARG A 57 16.50 2.48 5.43
N THR A 58 15.54 3.37 5.44
CA THR A 58 14.24 3.12 6.07
C THR A 58 13.48 2.01 5.35
N VAL A 59 13.58 1.93 4.01
CA VAL A 59 12.99 0.82 3.26
C VAL A 59 13.59 -0.52 3.70
N TYR A 60 14.91 -0.58 3.86
CA TYR A 60 15.56 -1.77 4.38
C TYR A 60 15.06 -2.14 5.78
N ARG A 61 14.85 -1.14 6.63
CA ARG A 61 14.34 -1.35 7.98
C ARG A 61 12.92 -1.91 7.96
N TYR A 62 12.07 -1.43 7.07
CA TYR A 62 10.75 -2.01 6.88
C TYR A 62 10.85 -3.48 6.47
N ARG A 63 11.70 -3.76 5.51
CA ARG A 63 11.87 -5.14 5.04
C ARG A 63 12.32 -6.08 6.15
N LYS A 64 13.13 -5.59 7.08
CA LYS A 64 13.63 -6.40 8.19
C LYS A 64 12.77 -6.30 9.44
N ARG A 65 11.61 -5.70 9.37
CA ARG A 65 10.70 -5.51 10.50
C ARG A 65 11.34 -4.75 11.67
N GLN A 66 12.22 -3.81 11.38
CA GLN A 66 12.95 -3.08 12.40
C GLN A 66 12.28 -1.78 12.81
N THR A 67 11.30 -1.30 12.08
CA THR A 67 10.65 -0.04 12.39
C THR A 67 9.18 -0.07 11.95
N VAL A 68 8.41 0.84 12.52
CA VAL A 68 7.00 1.02 12.24
C VAL A 68 6.86 2.29 11.41
N PRO A 69 6.06 2.29 10.33
CA PRO A 69 5.84 3.51 9.56
C PRO A 69 5.13 4.58 10.38
N THR A 70 5.45 5.84 10.11
CA THR A 70 4.67 6.96 10.62
C THR A 70 3.27 6.92 10.01
N PRO A 71 2.28 7.63 10.58
CA PRO A 71 0.94 7.68 9.99
C PRO A 71 0.92 8.14 8.53
N GLU A 72 1.79 9.10 8.16
CA GLU A 72 1.89 9.55 6.79
C GLU A 72 2.40 8.47 5.85
N VAL A 73 3.46 7.78 6.23
CA VAL A 73 4.02 6.70 5.42
C VAL A 73 3.04 5.53 5.36
N ARG A 74 2.32 5.28 6.45
CA ARG A 74 1.30 4.23 6.46
C ARG A 74 0.23 4.48 5.41
N ARG A 75 -0.22 5.72 5.25
CA ARG A 75 -1.19 6.05 4.22
C ARG A 75 -0.64 5.78 2.82
N ARG A 76 0.65 6.06 2.58
CA ARG A 76 1.28 5.74 1.30
C ARG A 76 1.37 4.23 1.09
N PHE A 77 1.67 3.48 2.13
CA PHE A 77 1.64 2.02 2.05
C PHE A 77 0.24 1.50 1.70
N ASP A 78 -0.80 2.08 2.30
CA ASP A 78 -2.17 1.66 2.03
C ASP A 78 -2.53 1.90 0.55
N MET A 79 -2.19 3.06 0.02
CA MET A 79 -2.41 3.36 -1.39
C MET A 79 -1.58 2.45 -2.31
N LEU A 80 -0.35 2.16 -1.92
CA LEU A 80 0.52 1.27 -2.68
C LEU A 80 -0.07 -0.14 -2.74
N ARG A 81 -0.57 -0.66 -1.63
CA ARG A 81 -1.25 -1.96 -1.61
C ARG A 81 -2.47 -1.97 -2.49
N GLU A 82 -3.23 -0.90 -2.48
CA GLU A 82 -4.43 -0.78 -3.33
C GLU A 82 -4.05 -0.79 -4.80
N ILE A 83 -3.01 -0.06 -5.19
CA ILE A 83 -2.50 -0.07 -6.56
C ILE A 83 -2.08 -1.48 -6.97
N ILE A 84 -1.33 -2.17 -6.13
CA ILE A 84 -0.87 -3.53 -6.40
C ILE A 84 -2.06 -4.46 -6.60
N GLN A 85 -3.03 -4.40 -5.70
CA GLN A 85 -4.22 -5.24 -5.78
C GLN A 85 -5.02 -4.97 -7.05
N LEU A 86 -5.25 -3.71 -7.39
CA LEU A 86 -6.00 -3.34 -8.59
C LEU A 86 -5.27 -3.77 -9.86
N LEU A 87 -3.95 -3.61 -9.90
CA LEU A 87 -3.17 -4.05 -11.06
C LEU A 87 -3.25 -5.55 -11.26
N GLU A 88 -3.20 -6.32 -10.18
CA GLU A 88 -3.33 -7.77 -10.27
C GLU A 88 -4.73 -8.21 -10.72
N GLU A 89 -5.75 -7.49 -10.31
CA GLU A 89 -7.13 -7.78 -10.70
C GLU A 89 -7.42 -7.38 -12.15
N ILE A 90 -6.86 -6.27 -12.61
CA ILE A 90 -7.12 -5.76 -13.96
C ILE A 90 -6.26 -6.46 -15.00
N PHE A 91 -4.99 -6.67 -14.70
CA PHE A 91 -4.03 -7.28 -15.62
C PHE A 91 -3.54 -8.61 -15.07
N ALA A 92 -3.99 -9.70 -15.69
CA ALA A 92 -3.61 -11.04 -15.26
C ALA A 92 -2.13 -11.32 -15.48
N LYS A 93 -1.53 -10.75 -16.52
CA LYS A 93 -0.13 -11.00 -16.88
C LYS A 93 0.81 -9.95 -16.31
N PRO A 94 1.94 -10.36 -15.74
CA PRO A 94 2.92 -9.39 -15.22
C PRO A 94 3.41 -8.40 -16.27
N GLU A 95 3.56 -8.86 -17.53
CA GLU A 95 4.00 -8.00 -18.63
C GLU A 95 3.06 -6.83 -18.86
N ASP A 96 1.75 -7.08 -18.75
CA ASP A 96 0.73 -6.05 -18.98
C ASP A 96 0.73 -5.02 -17.86
N ARG A 97 0.99 -5.44 -16.62
CA ARG A 97 1.13 -4.53 -15.48
C ARG A 97 2.32 -3.61 -15.68
N HIS A 98 3.44 -4.19 -16.08
CA HIS A 98 4.66 -3.43 -16.32
C HIS A 98 4.45 -2.44 -17.46
N GLU A 99 3.85 -2.89 -18.56
CA GLU A 99 3.57 -2.01 -19.70
C GLU A 99 2.70 -0.83 -19.29
N TRP A 100 1.66 -1.07 -18.52
CA TRP A 100 0.77 0.00 -18.09
C TRP A 100 1.50 1.02 -17.22
N MET A 101 2.35 0.57 -16.32
CA MET A 101 3.10 1.45 -15.43
C MET A 101 4.05 2.38 -16.17
N TYR A 102 4.55 1.98 -17.33
CA TYR A 102 5.58 2.72 -18.07
C TYR A 102 5.07 3.41 -19.35
N ARG A 103 3.78 3.33 -19.63
CA ARG A 103 3.23 4.02 -20.79
C ARG A 103 2.55 5.33 -20.39
N SER A 104 2.43 6.26 -21.34
CA SER A 104 1.66 7.47 -21.15
C SER A 104 0.18 7.14 -21.06
N VAL A 105 -0.49 7.61 -20.02
CA VAL A 105 -1.92 7.38 -19.82
C VAL A 105 -2.67 8.69 -20.04
N PRO A 106 -3.60 8.75 -21.01
CA PRO A 106 -4.30 10.00 -21.33
C PRO A 106 -5.02 10.61 -20.11
N LEU A 107 -5.65 9.78 -19.27
CA LEU A 107 -6.34 10.25 -18.09
C LEU A 107 -5.38 10.81 -17.02
N LEU A 108 -4.09 10.55 -17.13
CA LEU A 108 -3.05 11.16 -16.30
C LEU A 108 -2.38 12.34 -16.99
N ARG A 109 -3.06 12.94 -17.98
CA ARG A 109 -2.53 14.03 -18.79
C ARG A 109 -1.28 13.62 -19.57
N GLY A 110 -1.25 12.38 -20.03
CA GLY A 110 -0.12 11.83 -20.78
C GLY A 110 1.08 11.44 -19.94
N ARG A 111 0.99 11.54 -18.62
CA ARG A 111 2.08 11.12 -17.73
C ARG A 111 2.06 9.61 -17.55
N ARG A 112 3.23 9.05 -17.26
CA ARG A 112 3.33 7.63 -16.97
C ARG A 112 3.01 7.39 -15.49
N PRO A 113 2.30 6.30 -15.16
CA PRO A 113 2.05 5.97 -13.76
C PRO A 113 3.31 5.92 -12.90
N ILE A 114 4.41 5.35 -13.44
CA ILE A 114 5.67 5.28 -12.69
C ILE A 114 6.18 6.66 -12.30
N ASP A 115 6.04 7.66 -13.16
CA ASP A 115 6.54 9.01 -12.85
C ASP A 115 5.76 9.65 -11.69
N LEU A 116 4.45 9.39 -11.63
CA LEU A 116 3.63 9.84 -10.51
C LEU A 116 4.00 9.10 -9.23
N MET A 117 4.22 7.80 -9.34
CA MET A 117 4.60 6.96 -8.20
C MET A 117 5.90 7.44 -7.56
N LEU A 118 6.90 7.78 -8.39
CA LEU A 118 8.19 8.25 -7.88
C LEU A 118 8.11 9.64 -7.24
N LYS A 119 7.02 10.36 -7.46
CA LYS A 119 6.75 11.64 -6.79
C LYS A 119 5.78 11.49 -5.62
N ALA A 120 5.44 10.25 -5.26
CA ALA A 120 4.45 9.94 -4.23
C ALA A 120 3.06 10.50 -4.53
N GLU A 121 2.74 10.73 -5.80
CA GLU A 121 1.41 11.13 -6.23
C GLU A 121 0.60 9.88 -6.57
N LEU A 122 0.14 9.18 -5.54
CA LEU A 122 -0.46 7.86 -5.67
C LEU A 122 -1.97 7.90 -5.93
N GLU A 123 -2.65 8.92 -5.42
CA GLU A 123 -4.10 9.02 -5.54
C GLU A 123 -4.63 8.98 -6.97
N PRO A 124 -4.05 9.72 -7.94
CA PRO A 124 -4.52 9.65 -9.32
C PRO A 124 -4.40 8.25 -9.92
N ILE A 125 -3.36 7.49 -9.53
CA ILE A 125 -3.17 6.13 -10.01
C ILE A 125 -4.28 5.23 -9.49
N VAL A 126 -4.57 5.32 -8.19
CA VAL A 126 -5.66 4.56 -7.56
C VAL A 126 -6.99 4.87 -8.23
N GLU A 127 -7.29 6.14 -8.44
CA GLU A 127 -8.56 6.56 -9.04
C GLU A 127 -8.75 5.99 -10.44
N ILE A 128 -7.71 6.02 -11.26
CA ILE A 128 -7.80 5.50 -12.63
C ILE A 128 -7.97 3.99 -12.63
N LEU A 129 -7.19 3.28 -11.82
CA LEU A 129 -7.30 1.82 -11.74
C LEU A 129 -8.67 1.40 -11.20
N ALA A 130 -9.17 2.09 -10.19
CA ALA A 130 -10.51 1.83 -9.66
C ALA A 130 -11.58 2.08 -10.72
N GLY A 131 -11.40 3.11 -11.57
CA GLY A 131 -12.28 3.38 -12.68
C GLY A 131 -12.29 2.26 -13.71
N TYR A 132 -11.14 1.70 -14.03
CA TYR A 132 -11.06 0.55 -14.94
C TYR A 132 -11.81 -0.65 -14.39
N GLN A 133 -11.63 -0.92 -13.11
CA GLN A 133 -12.31 -2.04 -12.47
C GLN A 133 -13.82 -1.84 -12.42
N ALA A 134 -14.28 -0.61 -12.34
CA ALA A 134 -15.70 -0.28 -12.35
C ALA A 134 -16.31 -0.31 -13.77
N GLY A 135 -15.54 -0.66 -14.80
CA GLY A 135 -16.04 -0.81 -16.16
C GLY A 135 -15.63 0.27 -17.14
N ALA A 136 -14.73 1.19 -16.77
CA ALA A 136 -14.22 2.17 -17.70
C ALA A 136 -13.29 1.49 -18.72
N HIS A 137 -13.18 2.10 -19.91
CA HIS A 137 -12.29 1.55 -20.93
C HIS A 137 -10.85 1.86 -20.62
N ILE A 138 -10.01 0.87 -20.85
CA ILE A 138 -8.57 1.01 -20.65
C ILE A 138 -7.91 1.63 -21.87
#